data_56482d4f06b87f204ad6b91e3dd9062a
#
_entry.id   56482d4f06b87f204ad6b91e3dd9062a
#
_cell.length_a   1.000
_cell.length_b   1.000
_cell.length_c   1.000
_cell.angle_alpha   90.00
_cell.angle_beta   90.00
_cell.angle_gamma   90.00
#
_symmetry.space_group_name_H-M   'P 1'
#
loop_
_entity.id
_entity.type
_entity.pdbx_description
1 polymer ?
#
loop_
_entity_poly.entity_id
_entity_poly.type
_entity_poly.pdbx_seq_one_letter_code
_entity_poly.pdbx_strand_id
1 'polypeptide(L)'
;LILPERVSIQSELANWFGKEFAGLDIVATSNLGTNAGVMALNGLGYPISIEGATRYWKQELVVQRRLSPEIKTSTVIAWRRNIPYSEVVNKFIEKINAFEA
;
A
#
# COMPACT_ATOMS: atom_id res chain seq x y z
N LEU A 1 -9.06 -4.99 -12.47
CA LEU A 1 -8.12 -4.47 -11.48
C LEU A 1 -7.65 -5.55 -10.52
N ILE A 2 -6.48 -5.36 -9.92
CA ILE A 2 -5.97 -6.11 -8.78
C ILE A 2 -5.95 -5.15 -7.59
N LEU A 3 -6.73 -5.44 -6.56
CA LEU A 3 -6.85 -4.56 -5.40
C LEU A 3 -6.01 -5.05 -4.20
N PRO A 4 -5.60 -4.14 -3.31
CA PRO A 4 -5.07 -4.54 -2.01
C PRO A 4 -6.09 -5.35 -1.23
N GLU A 5 -5.63 -6.40 -0.53
CA GLU A 5 -6.53 -7.28 0.25
C GLU A 5 -7.08 -6.60 1.51
N ARG A 6 -6.34 -5.62 2.05
CA ARG A 6 -6.73 -4.94 3.30
C ARG A 6 -8.06 -4.20 3.15
N VAL A 7 -9.03 -4.55 3.98
CA VAL A 7 -10.41 -4.02 3.94
C VAL A 7 -10.47 -2.49 4.06
N SER A 8 -9.64 -1.89 4.93
CA SER A 8 -9.60 -0.44 5.08
C SER A 8 -9.18 0.27 3.78
N ILE A 9 -8.21 -0.28 3.05
CA ILE A 9 -7.76 0.28 1.77
C ILE A 9 -8.83 0.07 0.68
N GLN A 10 -9.48 -1.09 0.67
CA GLN A 10 -10.59 -1.32 -0.27
C GLN A 10 -11.73 -0.34 -0.04
N SER A 11 -12.03 -0.01 1.23
CA SER A 11 -13.06 0.99 1.55
C SER A 11 -12.67 2.40 1.06
N GLU A 12 -11.42 2.79 1.22
CA GLU A 12 -10.90 4.06 0.69
C GLU A 12 -11.01 4.11 -0.83
N LEU A 13 -10.63 3.03 -1.52
CA LEU A 13 -10.74 2.92 -2.97
C LEU A 13 -12.20 2.93 -3.43
N ALA A 14 -13.10 2.23 -2.72
CA ALA A 14 -14.53 2.26 -3.02
C ALA A 14 -15.09 3.68 -2.92
N ASN A 15 -14.70 4.44 -1.91
CA ASN A 15 -15.09 5.85 -1.77
C ASN A 15 -14.51 6.72 -2.91
N TRP A 16 -13.28 6.47 -3.29
CA TRP A 16 -12.63 7.21 -4.38
C TRP A 16 -13.28 6.95 -5.74
N PHE A 17 -13.59 5.70 -6.05
CA PHE A 17 -14.29 5.33 -7.29
C PHE A 17 -15.77 5.73 -7.27
N GLY A 18 -16.35 5.85 -6.08
CA GLY A 18 -17.76 6.20 -5.93
C GLY A 18 -18.67 5.21 -6.65
N LYS A 19 -19.58 5.72 -7.47
CA LYS A 19 -20.55 4.90 -8.21
C LYS A 19 -19.93 3.90 -9.17
N GLU A 20 -18.75 4.20 -9.68
CA GLU A 20 -18.05 3.34 -10.65
C GLU A 20 -17.49 2.08 -10.00
N PHE A 21 -17.33 2.06 -8.67
CA PHE A 21 -16.74 0.92 -7.97
C PHE A 21 -17.48 -0.40 -8.21
N ALA A 22 -18.81 -0.37 -8.23
CA ALA A 22 -19.63 -1.56 -8.46
C ALA A 22 -19.47 -2.17 -9.86
N GLY A 23 -19.06 -1.36 -10.84
CA GLY A 23 -18.84 -1.80 -12.23
C GLY A 23 -17.39 -2.22 -12.53
N LEU A 24 -16.49 -2.17 -11.54
CA LEU A 24 -15.10 -2.55 -11.76
C LEU A 24 -14.94 -4.06 -11.91
N ASP A 25 -14.15 -4.45 -12.89
CA ASP A 25 -13.69 -5.83 -13.03
C ASP A 25 -12.49 -6.07 -12.12
N ILE A 26 -12.75 -6.64 -10.96
CA ILE A 26 -11.72 -6.99 -9.96
C ILE A 26 -11.38 -8.46 -10.13
N VAL A 27 -10.22 -8.74 -10.73
CA VAL A 27 -9.79 -10.11 -11.07
C VAL A 27 -9.06 -10.81 -9.94
N ALA A 28 -8.45 -10.04 -9.01
CA ALA A 28 -7.71 -10.59 -7.87
C ALA A 28 -7.55 -9.55 -6.77
N THR A 29 -7.16 -10.02 -5.60
CA THR A 29 -6.62 -9.20 -4.51
C THR A 29 -5.21 -9.64 -4.16
N SER A 30 -4.41 -8.76 -3.60
CA SER A 30 -3.04 -9.05 -3.17
C SER A 30 -2.73 -8.38 -1.83
N ASN A 31 -2.08 -9.10 -0.95
CA ASN A 31 -1.61 -8.58 0.33
C ASN A 31 -0.20 -7.97 0.27
N LEU A 32 0.52 -8.18 -0.84
CA LEU A 32 1.86 -7.64 -1.06
C LEU A 32 1.94 -6.92 -2.41
N GLY A 33 2.43 -5.69 -2.40
CA GLY A 33 2.61 -4.89 -3.62
C GLY A 33 3.58 -5.54 -4.62
N THR A 34 4.62 -6.23 -4.13
CA THR A 34 5.56 -6.96 -4.99
C THR A 34 4.89 -8.10 -5.76
N ASN A 35 3.99 -8.84 -5.11
CA ASN A 35 3.23 -9.91 -5.76
C ASN A 35 2.24 -9.34 -6.80
N ALA A 36 1.61 -8.23 -6.49
CA ALA A 36 0.75 -7.53 -7.44
C ALA A 36 1.51 -7.12 -8.71
N GLY A 37 2.76 -6.68 -8.57
CA GLY A 37 3.64 -6.39 -9.70
C GLY A 37 3.93 -7.62 -10.57
N VAL A 38 4.16 -8.78 -9.96
CA VAL A 38 4.35 -10.05 -10.70
C VAL A 38 3.07 -10.45 -11.44
N MET A 39 1.91 -10.28 -10.82
CA MET A 39 0.62 -10.53 -11.48
C MET A 39 0.44 -9.63 -12.70
N ALA A 40 0.78 -8.34 -12.59
CA ALA A 40 0.72 -7.40 -13.71
C ALA A 40 1.66 -7.78 -14.84
N LEU A 41 2.90 -8.18 -14.52
CA LEU A 41 3.89 -8.63 -15.51
C LEU A 41 3.42 -9.86 -16.30
N ASN A 42 2.60 -10.71 -15.68
CA ASN A 42 2.04 -11.90 -16.31
C ASN A 42 0.66 -11.65 -16.96
N GLY A 43 0.25 -10.40 -17.07
CA GLY A 43 -0.97 -10.02 -17.79
C GLY A 43 -2.28 -10.29 -17.04
N LEU A 44 -2.25 -10.57 -15.72
CA LEU A 44 -3.45 -10.86 -14.95
C LEU A 44 -4.36 -9.63 -14.82
N GLY A 45 -3.78 -8.44 -14.68
CA GLY A 45 -4.55 -7.21 -14.54
C GLY A 45 -3.69 -6.01 -14.13
N TYR A 46 -4.36 -4.96 -13.74
CA TYR A 46 -3.76 -3.68 -13.35
C TYR A 46 -3.85 -3.51 -11.83
N PRO A 47 -2.73 -3.62 -11.10
CA PRO A 47 -2.73 -3.46 -9.66
C PRO A 47 -2.82 -1.99 -9.24
N ILE A 48 -3.58 -1.73 -8.19
CA ILE A 48 -3.52 -0.48 -7.45
C ILE A 48 -2.62 -0.70 -6.25
N SER A 49 -1.57 0.09 -6.13
CA SER A 49 -0.57 -0.06 -5.09
C SER A 49 -0.02 1.30 -4.64
N ILE A 50 0.72 1.32 -3.56
CA ILE A 50 1.42 2.52 -3.11
C ILE A 50 2.67 2.76 -3.96
N GLU A 51 3.04 4.02 -4.13
CA GLU A 51 4.20 4.42 -4.94
C GLU A 51 5.49 3.73 -4.46
N GLY A 52 5.68 3.60 -3.15
CA GLY A 52 6.88 2.97 -2.59
C GLY A 52 7.06 1.49 -2.93
N ALA A 53 5.98 0.74 -3.18
CA ALA A 53 6.06 -0.67 -3.55
C ALA A 53 6.61 -0.88 -4.96
N THR A 54 6.44 0.08 -5.82
CA THR A 54 6.77 -0.02 -7.24
C THR A 54 8.27 0.03 -7.53
N ARG A 55 9.09 0.50 -6.58
CA ARG A 55 10.56 0.51 -6.72
C ARG A 55 11.16 -0.89 -6.86
N TYR A 56 10.45 -1.92 -6.44
CA TYR A 56 10.85 -3.32 -6.55
C TYR A 56 10.38 -3.98 -7.84
N TRP A 57 9.64 -3.27 -8.68
CA TRP A 57 9.17 -3.76 -9.97
C TRP A 57 10.19 -3.45 -11.05
N LYS A 58 10.20 -4.29 -12.09
CA LYS A 58 11.03 -4.05 -13.28
C LYS A 58 10.45 -2.87 -14.08
N GLN A 59 11.06 -1.71 -13.90
CA GLN A 59 10.58 -0.44 -14.46
C GLN A 59 10.53 -0.45 -16.01
N GLU A 60 11.38 -1.23 -16.64
CA GLU A 60 11.37 -1.40 -18.10
C GLU A 60 10.20 -2.24 -18.61
N LEU A 61 9.51 -2.97 -17.74
CA LEU A 61 8.40 -3.87 -18.11
C LEU A 61 7.04 -3.38 -17.63
N VAL A 62 6.99 -2.44 -16.70
CA VAL A 62 5.75 -1.88 -16.16
C VAL A 62 5.74 -0.37 -16.21
N VAL A 63 4.59 0.19 -16.51
CA VAL A 63 4.34 1.63 -16.50
C VAL A 63 3.43 1.96 -15.32
N GLN A 64 3.83 2.94 -14.53
CA GLN A 64 3.01 3.47 -13.45
C GLN A 64 2.22 4.67 -13.90
N ARG A 65 1.01 4.79 -13.38
CA ARG A 65 0.17 5.98 -13.52
C ARG A 65 -0.37 6.35 -12.15
N ARG A 66 -0.23 7.60 -11.77
CA ARG A 66 -0.84 8.12 -10.54
C ARG A 66 -2.35 8.18 -10.69
N LEU A 67 -3.04 7.90 -9.60
CA LEU A 67 -4.49 8.14 -9.55
C LEU A 67 -4.76 9.65 -9.55
N SER A 68 -5.80 10.06 -10.28
CA SER A 68 -6.26 11.45 -10.31
C SER A 68 -7.79 11.46 -10.08
N PRO A 69 -8.29 12.16 -9.06
CA PRO A 69 -7.54 12.89 -8.03
C PRO A 69 -6.64 12.00 -7.16
N GLU A 70 -5.62 12.60 -6.54
CA GLU A 70 -4.63 11.87 -5.75
C GLU A 70 -5.23 11.28 -4.47
N ILE A 71 -4.89 10.03 -4.16
CA ILE A 71 -5.13 9.42 -2.85
C ILE A 71 -3.80 9.37 -2.10
N LYS A 72 -3.79 9.86 -0.87
CA LYS A 72 -2.64 9.77 0.02
C LYS A 72 -2.89 8.73 1.10
N THR A 73 -1.90 7.88 1.33
CA THR A 73 -1.88 6.96 2.45
C THR A 73 -0.69 7.27 3.35
N SER A 74 -0.78 6.88 4.60
CA SER A 74 0.33 7.02 5.55
C SER A 74 0.66 5.69 6.18
N THR A 75 1.96 5.50 6.46
CA THR A 75 2.43 4.39 7.28
C THR A 75 2.64 4.92 8.69
N VAL A 76 2.14 4.19 9.66
CA VAL A 76 2.28 4.54 11.07
C VAL A 76 3.00 3.44 11.83
N ILE A 77 3.77 3.82 12.82
CA ILE A 77 4.36 2.91 13.80
C ILE A 77 3.61 3.14 15.11
N ALA A 78 3.12 2.07 15.70
CA ALA A 78 2.38 2.11 16.95
C ALA A 78 2.99 1.15 17.97
N TRP A 79 3.02 1.58 19.23
CA TRP A 79 3.44 0.75 20.35
C TRP A 79 2.55 0.98 21.56
N ARG A 80 2.49 0.00 22.45
CA ARG A 80 1.71 0.11 23.68
C ARG A 80 2.36 1.09 24.66
N ARG A 81 1.56 1.90 25.29
CA ARG A 81 2.01 2.75 26.40
C ARG A 81 2.05 1.93 27.71
N ASN A 82 2.87 2.37 28.64
CA ASN A 82 2.89 1.88 30.02
C ASN A 82 3.24 0.38 30.17
N ILE A 83 4.00 -0.18 29.26
CA ILE A 83 4.64 -1.47 29.42
C ILE A 83 6.15 -1.32 29.37
N PRO A 84 6.90 -2.13 30.13
CA PRO A 84 8.36 -2.11 30.06
C PRO A 84 8.83 -2.70 28.72
N TYR A 85 9.71 -1.99 28.05
CA TYR A 85 10.39 -2.45 26.85
C TYR A 85 11.88 -2.70 27.13
N SER A 86 12.51 -3.57 26.37
CA SER A 86 13.96 -3.75 26.41
C SER A 86 14.68 -2.44 26.02
N GLU A 87 15.92 -2.31 26.44
CA GLU A 87 16.75 -1.14 26.12
C GLU A 87 16.85 -0.90 24.60
N VAL A 88 16.96 -1.96 23.82
CA VAL A 88 17.01 -1.88 22.35
C VAL A 88 15.73 -1.27 21.77
N VAL A 89 14.56 -1.71 22.25
CA VAL A 89 13.27 -1.19 21.81
C VAL A 89 13.11 0.28 22.22
N ASN A 90 13.51 0.64 23.43
CA ASN A 90 13.45 2.05 23.87
C ASN A 90 14.33 2.94 23.00
N LYS A 91 15.56 2.53 22.70
CA LYS A 91 16.46 3.26 21.77
C LYS A 91 15.87 3.39 20.36
N PHE A 92 15.19 2.35 19.89
CA PHE A 92 14.50 2.40 18.60
C PHE A 92 13.37 3.42 18.60
N ILE A 93 12.53 3.44 19.66
CA ILE A 93 11.44 4.41 19.81
C ILE A 93 12.00 5.85 19.88
N GLU A 94 13.08 6.07 20.64
CA GLU A 94 13.76 7.37 20.70
C GLU A 94 14.21 7.83 19.31
N LYS A 95 14.83 6.93 18.55
CA LYS A 95 15.28 7.23 17.18
C LYS A 95 14.10 7.59 16.25
N ILE A 96 13.00 6.88 16.35
CA ILE A 96 11.80 7.16 15.55
C ILE A 96 11.21 8.52 15.93
N ASN A 97 11.09 8.82 17.22
CA ASN A 97 10.57 10.11 17.68
C ASN A 97 11.46 11.30 17.27
N ALA A 98 12.77 11.07 17.11
CA ALA A 98 13.72 12.06 16.63
C ALA A 98 13.82 12.12 15.09
N PHE A 99 13.17 11.21 14.38
CA PHE A 99 13.20 11.16 12.92
C PHE A 99 12.23 12.19 12.34
N GLU A 100 12.76 13.14 11.61
CA GLU A 100 12.00 14.09 10.80
C GLU A 100 11.91 13.54 9.35
N ALA A 101 10.70 13.32 8.92
CA ALA A 101 10.45 12.83 7.57
C ALA A 101 10.52 13.96 6.52
#